data_548ebe15d15407597f5510e46f045253
#
_entry.id   548ebe15d15407597f5510e46f045253
#
_cell.length_a   1.000
_cell.length_b   1.000
_cell.length_c   1.000
_cell.angle_alpha   90.00
_cell.angle_beta   90.00
_cell.angle_gamma   90.00
#
_symmetry.space_group_name_H-M   'P 1'
#
loop_
_entity.id
_entity.type
_entity.pdbx_description
1 polymer ?
#
loop_
_entity_poly.entity_id
_entity_poly.type
_entity_poly.pdbx_seq_one_letter_code
_entity_poly.pdbx_strand_id
1 'polypeptide(L)'
;MKRTILLLSLLLAAAAYAQTPEPAVNYYAKDGTVSATDGTVYCVDGADSPTITICNAENRYSTVDASPSLYYKDGRRLETVEEYESVNGAVADQEAFTRIFRDMFTDEQIVALRNLRLPLAVGCTVDPETGVQLEVKFAIGNYPEMTSLPPDFYRTFEKRLKEEVRWNVNDFAKQLKYMFGLTVLNFRKLPLTSELHQIKPGLEEINQGEEVGLHH
;
A
#
# COMPACT_ATOMS: atom_id res chain seq x y z
N MET A 1 -9.86 -27.22 -52.69
CA MET A 1 -8.87 -26.55 -51.82
C MET A 1 -9.32 -25.19 -51.27
N LYS A 2 -9.96 -24.27 -52.04
CA LYS A 2 -10.36 -22.94 -51.55
C LYS A 2 -11.42 -22.94 -50.44
N ARG A 3 -12.33 -23.96 -50.37
CA ARG A 3 -13.39 -24.05 -49.35
C ARG A 3 -12.87 -24.53 -47.99
N THR A 4 -11.78 -25.34 -47.95
CA THR A 4 -11.20 -25.86 -46.70
C THR A 4 -10.40 -24.79 -45.97
N ILE A 5 -9.79 -23.85 -46.69
CA ILE A 5 -9.03 -22.72 -46.10
C ILE A 5 -9.97 -21.71 -45.43
N LEU A 6 -11.20 -21.49 -46.03
CA LEU A 6 -12.17 -20.58 -45.46
C LEU A 6 -12.77 -21.09 -44.13
N LEU A 7 -13.00 -22.40 -44.02
CA LEU A 7 -13.46 -23.01 -42.78
C LEU A 7 -12.41 -22.98 -41.64
N LEU A 8 -11.16 -23.16 -41.98
CA LEU A 8 -10.07 -23.10 -40.98
C LEU A 8 -9.85 -21.66 -40.45
N SER A 9 -10.00 -20.63 -41.32
CA SER A 9 -9.90 -19.25 -40.90
C SER A 9 -11.07 -18.81 -40.02
N LEU A 10 -12.31 -19.32 -40.26
CA LEU A 10 -13.47 -19.07 -39.41
C LEU A 10 -13.33 -19.74 -38.03
N LEU A 11 -12.76 -20.95 -37.95
CA LEU A 11 -12.52 -21.65 -36.68
C LEU A 11 -11.43 -20.96 -35.85
N LEU A 12 -10.38 -20.43 -36.47
CA LEU A 12 -9.34 -19.66 -35.80
C LEU A 12 -9.86 -18.30 -35.29
N ALA A 13 -10.73 -17.63 -36.05
CA ALA A 13 -11.39 -16.40 -35.61
C ALA A 13 -12.36 -16.66 -34.44
N ALA A 14 -13.11 -17.76 -34.45
CA ALA A 14 -14.00 -18.12 -33.34
C ALA A 14 -13.23 -18.47 -32.05
N ALA A 15 -12.06 -19.08 -32.17
CA ALA A 15 -11.20 -19.37 -31.02
C ALA A 15 -10.57 -18.12 -30.43
N ALA A 16 -10.29 -17.09 -31.24
CA ALA A 16 -9.80 -15.80 -30.78
C ALA A 16 -10.89 -14.95 -30.07
N TYR A 17 -12.17 -15.14 -30.44
CA TYR A 17 -13.30 -14.48 -29.77
C TYR A 17 -13.74 -15.17 -28.48
N ALA A 18 -13.33 -16.40 -28.21
CA ALA A 18 -13.74 -17.17 -27.03
C ALA A 18 -12.91 -16.87 -25.77
N GLN A 19 -11.92 -16.00 -25.84
CA GLN A 19 -11.18 -15.51 -24.68
C GLN A 19 -11.69 -14.11 -24.27
N THR A 20 -12.97 -14.01 -23.91
CA THR A 20 -13.36 -12.92 -23.00
C THR A 20 -12.63 -13.19 -21.69
N PRO A 21 -11.77 -12.25 -21.24
CA PRO A 21 -11.14 -12.42 -19.94
C PRO A 21 -12.24 -12.66 -18.90
N GLU A 22 -12.08 -13.70 -18.09
CA GLU A 22 -13.00 -13.92 -16.98
C GLU A 22 -13.09 -12.62 -16.17
N PRO A 23 -14.31 -12.21 -15.77
CA PRO A 23 -14.46 -11.00 -14.98
C PRO A 23 -13.60 -11.13 -13.71
N ALA A 24 -12.79 -10.13 -13.44
CA ALA A 24 -11.94 -10.11 -12.26
C ALA A 24 -12.80 -10.33 -11.01
N VAL A 25 -12.38 -11.25 -10.15
CA VAL A 25 -13.08 -11.53 -8.89
C VAL A 25 -13.04 -10.29 -8.02
N ASN A 26 -14.21 -9.80 -7.57
CA ASN A 26 -14.25 -8.77 -6.55
C ASN A 26 -14.37 -9.42 -5.17
N TYR A 27 -13.28 -9.43 -4.40
CA TYR A 27 -13.25 -9.99 -3.05
C TYR A 27 -13.98 -9.14 -2.02
N TYR A 28 -14.25 -7.87 -2.30
CA TYR A 28 -14.78 -6.86 -1.37
C TYR A 28 -16.12 -6.28 -1.82
N ALA A 29 -16.91 -7.11 -2.51
CA ALA A 29 -18.22 -6.71 -3.08
C ALA A 29 -19.30 -6.46 -2.02
N LYS A 30 -19.06 -6.80 -0.77
CA LYS A 30 -20.03 -6.65 0.34
C LYS A 30 -19.30 -6.27 1.63
N ASP A 31 -19.94 -5.45 2.44
CA ASP A 31 -19.54 -5.25 3.83
C ASP A 31 -19.61 -6.56 4.60
N GLY A 32 -18.68 -6.74 5.53
CA GLY A 32 -18.57 -7.96 6.32
C GLY A 32 -17.14 -8.38 6.58
N THR A 33 -16.84 -9.65 6.35
CA THR A 33 -15.51 -10.21 6.58
C THR A 33 -15.03 -11.04 5.40
N VAL A 34 -13.72 -11.00 5.16
CA VAL A 34 -12.99 -11.88 4.24
C VAL A 34 -11.81 -12.50 4.98
N SER A 35 -11.36 -13.68 4.56
CA SER A 35 -10.26 -14.40 5.23
C SER A 35 -9.11 -14.64 4.28
N ALA A 36 -7.89 -14.43 4.77
CA ALA A 36 -6.67 -14.90 4.13
C ALA A 36 -6.51 -16.41 4.33
N THR A 37 -5.62 -17.04 3.57
CA THR A 37 -5.39 -18.50 3.61
C THR A 37 -4.80 -19.00 4.94
N ASP A 38 -4.10 -18.12 5.68
CA ASP A 38 -3.57 -18.41 7.01
C ASP A 38 -4.62 -18.28 8.15
N GLY A 39 -5.87 -17.96 7.79
CA GLY A 39 -6.96 -17.79 8.75
C GLY A 39 -7.11 -16.36 9.27
N THR A 40 -6.24 -15.42 8.90
CA THR A 40 -6.39 -14.00 9.27
C THR A 40 -7.68 -13.44 8.68
N VAL A 41 -8.50 -12.82 9.53
CA VAL A 41 -9.80 -12.24 9.15
C VAL A 41 -9.69 -10.74 8.98
N TYR A 42 -10.23 -10.22 7.90
CA TYR A 42 -10.32 -8.78 7.61
C TYR A 42 -11.78 -8.34 7.61
N CYS A 43 -12.07 -7.24 8.30
CA CYS A 43 -13.33 -6.51 8.19
C CYS A 43 -13.29 -5.67 6.91
N VAL A 44 -14.39 -5.66 6.18
CA VAL A 44 -14.64 -4.87 4.97
C VAL A 44 -15.80 -3.93 5.26
N ASP A 45 -15.59 -2.65 5.00
CA ASP A 45 -16.60 -1.59 5.17
C ASP A 45 -16.58 -0.64 3.99
N GLY A 46 -17.76 -0.19 3.55
CA GLY A 46 -17.93 0.72 2.43
C GLY A 46 -17.88 0.05 1.05
N ALA A 47 -18.30 -1.20 0.92
CA ALA A 47 -18.31 -1.93 -0.36
C ALA A 47 -19.10 -1.21 -1.48
N ASP A 48 -20.16 -0.48 -1.13
CA ASP A 48 -20.94 0.34 -2.07
C ASP A 48 -20.42 1.78 -2.23
N SER A 49 -19.31 2.11 -1.55
CA SER A 49 -18.70 3.44 -1.58
C SER A 49 -17.57 3.53 -2.61
N PRO A 50 -17.16 4.75 -3.04
CA PRO A 50 -15.98 4.93 -3.89
C PRO A 50 -14.67 4.45 -3.23
N THR A 51 -14.66 4.32 -1.90
CA THR A 51 -13.52 3.85 -1.11
C THR A 51 -13.99 2.74 -0.17
N ILE A 52 -13.28 1.63 -0.19
CA ILE A 52 -13.49 0.47 0.67
C ILE A 52 -12.43 0.45 1.74
N THR A 53 -12.82 0.23 2.98
CA THR A 53 -11.91 0.04 4.09
C THR A 53 -11.70 -1.45 4.37
N ILE A 54 -10.43 -1.86 4.53
CA ILE A 54 -10.02 -3.21 4.88
C ILE A 54 -9.14 -3.12 6.11
N CYS A 55 -9.51 -3.77 7.20
CA CYS A 55 -8.72 -3.80 8.43
C CYS A 55 -8.76 -5.19 9.08
N ASN A 56 -7.66 -5.58 9.70
CA ASN A 56 -7.61 -6.83 10.46
C ASN A 56 -8.66 -6.79 11.57
N ALA A 57 -9.46 -7.86 11.68
CA ALA A 57 -10.52 -7.97 12.68
C ALA A 57 -9.99 -7.97 14.14
N GLU A 58 -8.71 -8.26 14.34
CA GLU A 58 -8.04 -8.20 15.63
C GLU A 58 -7.57 -6.80 16.02
N ASN A 59 -7.66 -5.81 15.10
CA ASN A 59 -7.29 -4.42 15.41
C ASN A 59 -8.17 -3.87 16.53
N ARG A 60 -7.55 -3.26 17.54
CA ARG A 60 -8.21 -2.78 18.76
C ARG A 60 -8.19 -1.27 18.91
N TYR A 61 -7.18 -0.60 18.29
CA TYR A 61 -6.94 0.84 18.42
C TYR A 61 -7.54 1.64 17.27
N SER A 62 -7.73 1.01 16.11
CA SER A 62 -8.28 1.62 14.89
C SER A 62 -9.80 1.43 14.80
N THR A 63 -10.51 1.33 15.95
CA THR A 63 -11.96 1.22 15.95
C THR A 63 -12.60 2.34 15.15
N VAL A 64 -13.62 1.99 14.47
CA VAL A 64 -14.49 2.53 13.42
C VAL A 64 -14.80 4.04 13.42
N ASP A 65 -14.45 4.80 14.43
CA ASP A 65 -14.63 6.26 14.42
C ASP A 65 -13.62 6.91 13.49
N ALA A 66 -14.15 7.63 12.52
CA ALA A 66 -13.43 8.29 11.43
C ALA A 66 -12.41 9.36 11.89
N SER A 67 -12.24 9.53 13.17
CA SER A 67 -11.23 10.36 13.81
C SER A 67 -10.76 9.66 15.08
N PRO A 68 -9.66 8.89 15.03
CA PRO A 68 -9.06 8.35 16.23
C PRO A 68 -8.68 9.53 17.12
N SER A 69 -9.42 9.70 18.21
CA SER A 69 -9.09 10.70 19.20
C SER A 69 -7.74 10.32 19.79
N LEU A 70 -6.75 11.20 19.62
CA LEU A 70 -5.45 11.01 20.22
C LEU A 70 -5.53 11.38 21.71
N TYR A 71 -4.96 10.53 22.54
CA TYR A 71 -4.95 10.69 23.97
C TYR A 71 -3.52 10.68 24.50
N TYR A 72 -3.25 11.55 25.46
CA TYR A 72 -2.07 11.45 26.29
C TYR A 72 -2.08 10.19 27.14
N LYS A 73 -0.92 9.77 27.62
CA LYS A 73 -0.78 8.60 28.51
C LYS A 73 -1.57 8.74 29.81
N ASP A 74 -1.80 9.98 30.28
CA ASP A 74 -2.61 10.30 31.45
C ASP A 74 -4.13 10.23 31.20
N GLY A 75 -4.54 9.98 29.96
CA GLY A 75 -5.93 9.87 29.53
C GLY A 75 -6.58 11.18 29.07
N ARG A 76 -5.89 12.31 29.14
CA ARG A 76 -6.34 13.59 28.57
C ARG A 76 -6.36 13.49 27.05
N ARG A 77 -7.38 14.03 26.40
CA ARG A 77 -7.50 14.10 24.95
C ARG A 77 -6.71 15.29 24.40
N LEU A 78 -6.18 15.18 23.18
CA LEU A 78 -5.71 16.35 22.42
C LEU A 78 -6.91 17.20 22.02
N GLU A 79 -6.81 18.51 22.24
CA GLU A 79 -7.93 19.44 22.04
C GLU A 79 -7.59 20.57 21.08
N THR A 80 -6.32 20.95 20.97
CA THR A 80 -5.90 22.12 20.17
C THR A 80 -5.29 21.74 18.85
N VAL A 81 -5.36 22.66 17.87
CA VAL A 81 -4.74 22.48 16.55
C VAL A 81 -3.23 22.36 16.70
N GLU A 82 -2.63 23.13 17.59
CA GLU A 82 -1.19 23.13 17.86
C GLU A 82 -0.71 21.77 18.41
N GLU A 83 -1.53 21.14 19.27
CA GLU A 83 -1.23 19.78 19.76
C GLU A 83 -1.24 18.75 18.61
N TYR A 84 -2.25 18.81 17.73
CA TYR A 84 -2.32 17.93 16.56
C TYR A 84 -1.18 18.18 15.57
N GLU A 85 -0.81 19.44 15.32
CA GLU A 85 0.32 19.80 14.47
C GLU A 85 1.64 19.29 15.05
N SER A 86 1.79 19.31 16.38
CA SER A 86 2.99 18.81 17.07
C SER A 86 3.19 17.29 16.87
N VAL A 87 2.12 16.53 16.66
CA VAL A 87 2.20 15.09 16.31
C VAL A 87 2.72 14.86 14.90
N ASN A 88 2.44 15.78 13.96
CA ASN A 88 2.80 15.64 12.54
C ASN A 88 4.32 15.64 12.28
N GLY A 89 5.14 15.97 13.28
CA GLY A 89 6.60 15.82 13.21
C GLY A 89 7.10 14.37 13.22
N ALA A 90 6.22 13.39 13.44
CA ALA A 90 6.58 11.99 13.35
C ALA A 90 6.49 11.51 11.89
N VAL A 91 7.59 11.03 11.35
CA VAL A 91 7.70 10.61 9.94
C VAL A 91 8.08 9.15 9.88
N ALA A 92 7.33 8.38 9.05
CA ALA A 92 7.69 7.00 8.75
C ALA A 92 8.97 6.93 7.91
N ASP A 93 9.64 5.79 7.99
CA ASP A 93 10.72 5.45 7.06
C ASP A 93 10.17 5.36 5.63
N GLN A 94 10.37 6.44 4.85
CA GLN A 94 9.85 6.57 3.49
C GLN A 94 10.54 5.62 2.50
N GLU A 95 11.80 5.26 2.73
CA GLU A 95 12.51 4.31 1.88
C GLU A 95 11.94 2.91 2.06
N ALA A 96 11.72 2.48 3.30
CA ALA A 96 11.08 1.21 3.60
C ALA A 96 9.67 1.15 3.02
N PHE A 97 8.86 2.19 3.17
CA PHE A 97 7.54 2.27 2.54
C PHE A 97 7.61 2.13 1.03
N THR A 98 8.46 2.92 0.37
CA THR A 98 8.59 2.91 -1.10
C THR A 98 9.03 1.53 -1.59
N ARG A 99 9.99 0.90 -0.92
CA ARG A 99 10.46 -0.46 -1.24
C ARG A 99 9.32 -1.47 -1.13
N ILE A 100 8.60 -1.49 0.01
CA ILE A 100 7.49 -2.42 0.22
C ILE A 100 6.43 -2.24 -0.86
N PHE A 101 6.02 -1.00 -1.13
CA PHE A 101 5.02 -0.73 -2.17
C PHE A 101 5.48 -1.19 -3.54
N ARG A 102 6.75 -0.96 -3.87
CA ARG A 102 7.31 -1.41 -5.14
C ARG A 102 7.30 -2.94 -5.27
N ASP A 103 7.61 -3.64 -4.18
CA ASP A 103 7.67 -5.11 -4.15
C ASP A 103 6.29 -5.77 -4.18
N MET A 104 5.27 -5.08 -3.64
CA MET A 104 3.91 -5.61 -3.54
C MET A 104 3.13 -5.55 -4.86
N PHE A 105 3.53 -4.71 -5.81
CA PHE A 105 2.82 -4.52 -7.08
C PHE A 105 3.71 -4.87 -8.27
N THR A 106 3.15 -5.54 -9.28
CA THR A 106 3.84 -5.75 -10.56
C THR A 106 3.91 -4.44 -11.35
N ASP A 107 4.78 -4.37 -12.36
CA ASP A 107 4.89 -3.20 -13.23
C ASP A 107 3.55 -2.90 -13.94
N GLU A 108 2.84 -3.95 -14.39
CA GLU A 108 1.52 -3.82 -15.03
C GLU A 108 0.49 -3.24 -14.07
N GLN A 109 0.47 -3.70 -12.82
CA GLN A 109 -0.41 -3.15 -11.78
C GLN A 109 -0.08 -1.69 -11.48
N ILE A 110 1.20 -1.34 -11.35
CA ILE A 110 1.63 0.05 -11.13
C ILE A 110 1.15 0.93 -12.30
N VAL A 111 1.33 0.50 -13.55
CA VAL A 111 0.87 1.25 -14.73
C VAL A 111 -0.65 1.45 -14.71
N ALA A 112 -1.42 0.39 -14.43
CA ALA A 112 -2.88 0.48 -14.34
C ALA A 112 -3.34 1.46 -13.26
N LEU A 113 -2.68 1.43 -12.07
CA LEU A 113 -3.03 2.27 -10.91
C LEU A 113 -2.59 3.73 -11.03
N ARG A 114 -1.61 4.06 -11.90
CA ARG A 114 -1.09 5.42 -12.07
C ARG A 114 -2.14 6.46 -12.44
N ASN A 115 -3.20 6.08 -13.14
CA ASN A 115 -4.25 6.98 -13.61
C ASN A 115 -5.48 7.02 -12.71
N LEU A 116 -5.55 6.18 -11.69
CA LEU A 116 -6.66 6.12 -10.77
C LEU A 116 -6.53 7.20 -9.68
N ARG A 117 -7.68 7.67 -9.17
CA ARG A 117 -7.73 8.65 -8.09
C ARG A 117 -7.70 7.91 -6.75
N LEU A 118 -6.66 8.17 -5.94
CA LEU A 118 -6.51 7.60 -4.59
C LEU A 118 -6.73 6.07 -4.57
N PRO A 119 -5.95 5.29 -5.35
CA PRO A 119 -6.19 3.85 -5.40
C PRO A 119 -5.88 3.15 -4.07
N LEU A 120 -4.97 3.71 -3.25
CA LEU A 120 -4.60 3.13 -1.96
C LEU A 120 -4.12 4.19 -0.97
N ALA A 121 -4.65 4.13 0.24
CA ALA A 121 -4.09 4.78 1.41
C ALA A 121 -3.90 3.76 2.54
N VAL A 122 -2.86 3.95 3.35
CA VAL A 122 -2.51 3.10 4.48
C VAL A 122 -2.55 3.94 5.74
N GLY A 123 -3.46 3.59 6.64
CA GLY A 123 -3.53 4.12 7.99
C GLY A 123 -2.81 3.17 8.96
N CYS A 124 -2.04 3.73 9.89
CA CYS A 124 -1.29 2.96 10.87
C CYS A 124 -1.54 3.50 12.27
N THR A 125 -1.72 2.59 13.24
CA THR A 125 -1.57 2.92 14.66
C THR A 125 -0.16 2.56 15.08
N VAL A 126 0.55 3.50 15.69
CA VAL A 126 1.98 3.40 15.99
C VAL A 126 2.20 3.52 17.50
N ASP A 127 3.03 2.64 18.05
CA ASP A 127 3.54 2.77 19.40
C ASP A 127 4.52 3.95 19.49
N PRO A 128 4.23 5.00 20.25
CA PRO A 128 5.08 6.18 20.31
C PRO A 128 6.40 5.97 21.02
N GLU A 129 6.58 4.91 21.78
CA GLU A 129 7.86 4.60 22.44
C GLU A 129 8.86 3.96 21.48
N THR A 130 8.37 3.06 20.63
CA THR A 130 9.23 2.22 19.79
C THR A 130 9.18 2.58 18.31
N GLY A 131 8.19 3.37 17.88
CA GLY A 131 7.94 3.66 16.47
C GLY A 131 7.43 2.45 15.67
N VAL A 132 7.04 1.36 16.36
CA VAL A 132 6.50 0.14 15.72
C VAL A 132 5.05 0.34 15.33
N GLN A 133 4.67 -0.14 14.16
CA GLN A 133 3.28 -0.18 13.73
C GLN A 133 2.54 -1.32 14.45
N LEU A 134 1.59 -0.97 15.29
CA LEU A 134 0.74 -1.91 16.03
C LEU A 134 -0.37 -2.45 15.15
N GLU A 135 -0.99 -1.58 14.36
CA GLU A 135 -2.11 -1.89 13.49
C GLU A 135 -1.97 -1.19 12.15
N VAL A 136 -2.52 -1.84 11.13
CA VAL A 136 -2.59 -1.31 9.77
C VAL A 136 -4.04 -1.40 9.28
N LYS A 137 -4.46 -0.38 8.54
CA LYS A 137 -5.76 -0.26 7.90
C LYS A 137 -5.54 0.21 6.46
N PHE A 138 -6.20 -0.43 5.53
CA PHE A 138 -6.15 -0.05 4.12
C PHE A 138 -7.44 0.65 3.74
N ALA A 139 -7.32 1.77 3.02
CA ALA A 139 -8.42 2.40 2.32
C ALA A 139 -8.11 2.29 0.82
N ILE A 140 -8.90 1.50 0.11
CA ILE A 140 -8.71 1.21 -1.31
C ILE A 140 -9.79 1.88 -2.14
N GLY A 141 -9.43 2.37 -3.32
CA GLY A 141 -10.41 2.78 -4.30
C GLY A 141 -11.23 1.58 -4.78
N ASN A 142 -12.53 1.76 -4.95
CA ASN A 142 -13.42 0.69 -5.46
C ASN A 142 -13.23 0.54 -6.97
N TYR A 143 -12.05 0.07 -7.37
CA TYR A 143 -11.65 -0.21 -8.75
C TYR A 143 -11.32 -1.69 -8.89
N PRO A 144 -11.61 -2.32 -10.06
CA PRO A 144 -11.29 -3.73 -10.29
C PRO A 144 -9.83 -4.09 -10.00
N GLU A 145 -8.88 -3.17 -10.29
CA GLU A 145 -7.45 -3.35 -10.06
C GLU A 145 -7.10 -3.50 -8.57
N MET A 146 -7.91 -2.91 -7.68
CA MET A 146 -7.72 -3.01 -6.22
C MET A 146 -8.59 -4.09 -5.60
N THR A 147 -9.85 -4.22 -6.06
CA THR A 147 -10.81 -5.16 -5.48
C THR A 147 -10.57 -6.61 -5.90
N SER A 148 -9.77 -6.85 -6.94
CA SER A 148 -9.32 -8.19 -7.35
C SER A 148 -8.07 -8.69 -6.62
N LEU A 149 -7.43 -7.85 -5.80
CA LEU A 149 -6.31 -8.29 -4.96
C LEU A 149 -6.86 -9.16 -3.82
N PRO A 150 -6.37 -10.41 -3.65
CA PRO A 150 -6.93 -11.32 -2.65
C PRO A 150 -6.62 -10.87 -1.21
N PRO A 151 -7.33 -11.35 -0.19
CA PRO A 151 -7.04 -11.06 1.21
C PRO A 151 -5.60 -11.37 1.63
N ASP A 152 -4.98 -12.40 1.03
CA ASP A 152 -3.57 -12.75 1.25
C ASP A 152 -2.59 -11.65 0.83
N PHE A 153 -2.94 -10.84 -0.18
CA PHE A 153 -2.17 -9.67 -0.56
C PHE A 153 -2.10 -8.68 0.61
N TYR A 154 -3.25 -8.31 1.19
CA TYR A 154 -3.30 -7.38 2.32
C TYR A 154 -2.66 -7.97 3.57
N ARG A 155 -2.76 -9.28 3.77
CA ARG A 155 -2.08 -10.00 4.86
C ARG A 155 -0.55 -9.87 4.75
N THR A 156 -0.01 -10.13 3.57
CA THR A 156 1.43 -9.98 3.29
C THR A 156 1.86 -8.53 3.46
N PHE A 157 1.06 -7.61 2.95
CA PHE A 157 1.34 -6.18 3.02
C PHE A 157 1.35 -5.66 4.47
N GLU A 158 0.31 -5.99 5.27
CA GLU A 158 0.24 -5.66 6.68
C GLU A 158 1.46 -6.16 7.45
N LYS A 159 1.81 -7.45 7.23
CA LYS A 159 2.96 -8.07 7.88
C LYS A 159 4.26 -7.30 7.57
N ARG A 160 4.54 -7.04 6.30
CA ARG A 160 5.73 -6.31 5.89
C ARG A 160 5.78 -4.89 6.46
N LEU A 161 4.66 -4.17 6.46
CA LEU A 161 4.59 -2.83 7.04
C LEU A 161 4.93 -2.85 8.54
N LYS A 162 4.40 -3.81 9.29
CA LYS A 162 4.67 -3.95 10.73
C LYS A 162 6.12 -4.38 11.03
N GLU A 163 6.71 -5.22 10.19
CA GLU A 163 8.06 -5.75 10.39
C GLU A 163 9.17 -4.79 9.90
N GLU A 164 8.97 -4.15 8.75
CA GLU A 164 10.03 -3.43 8.05
C GLU A 164 9.96 -1.91 8.22
N VAL A 165 8.79 -1.32 8.52
CA VAL A 165 8.65 0.14 8.67
C VAL A 165 8.77 0.56 10.13
N ARG A 166 9.53 1.63 10.37
CA ARG A 166 9.62 2.29 11.67
C ARG A 166 9.26 3.76 11.51
N TRP A 167 8.68 4.31 12.56
CA TRP A 167 8.35 5.73 12.64
C TRP A 167 9.39 6.44 13.48
N ASN A 168 9.90 7.55 12.98
CA ASN A 168 10.70 8.46 13.78
C ASN A 168 9.75 9.31 14.61
N VAL A 169 9.69 9.04 15.90
CA VAL A 169 8.73 9.64 16.82
C VAL A 169 9.36 10.80 17.56
N ASN A 170 8.75 11.99 17.48
CA ASN A 170 9.21 13.16 18.21
C ASN A 170 8.83 13.12 19.70
N ASP A 171 9.43 13.99 20.51
CA ASP A 171 9.25 13.98 21.97
C ASP A 171 7.81 14.35 22.39
N PHE A 172 7.09 15.12 21.59
CA PHE A 172 5.68 15.40 21.84
C PHE A 172 4.84 14.13 21.68
N ALA A 173 5.01 13.42 20.58
CA ALA A 173 4.25 12.21 20.29
C ALA A 173 4.52 11.08 21.29
N LYS A 174 5.71 11.01 21.91
CA LYS A 174 6.04 10.07 23.01
C LYS A 174 5.16 10.25 24.26
N GLN A 175 4.50 11.39 24.41
CA GLN A 175 3.55 11.61 25.53
C GLN A 175 2.18 10.98 25.27
N LEU A 176 1.92 10.52 24.05
CA LEU A 176 0.64 9.93 23.66
C LEU A 176 0.58 8.44 23.98
N LYS A 177 -0.64 7.93 24.12
CA LYS A 177 -0.91 6.49 24.27
C LYS A 177 -0.51 5.73 23.00
N TYR A 178 -0.84 6.29 21.85
CA TYR A 178 -0.49 5.82 20.51
C TYR A 178 -0.58 6.98 19.54
N MET A 179 0.08 6.84 18.40
CA MET A 179 -0.01 7.77 17.28
C MET A 179 -0.84 7.16 16.16
N PHE A 180 -1.35 8.04 15.30
CA PHE A 180 -1.98 7.64 14.06
C PHE A 180 -1.21 8.24 12.87
N GLY A 181 -0.81 7.41 11.94
CA GLY A 181 -0.15 7.81 10.70
C GLY A 181 -1.00 7.45 9.49
N LEU A 182 -1.01 8.33 8.48
CA LEU A 182 -1.66 8.10 7.21
C LEU A 182 -0.67 8.32 6.07
N THR A 183 -0.54 7.33 5.20
CA THR A 183 0.26 7.42 3.98
C THR A 183 -0.63 7.17 2.78
N VAL A 184 -0.72 8.15 1.88
CA VAL A 184 -1.41 8.02 0.59
C VAL A 184 -0.39 7.62 -0.46
N LEU A 185 -0.61 6.48 -1.10
CA LEU A 185 0.30 5.98 -2.11
C LEU A 185 0.10 6.69 -3.45
N ASN A 186 1.17 7.31 -3.93
CA ASN A 186 1.20 7.94 -5.26
C ASN A 186 1.88 7.00 -6.27
N PHE A 187 1.09 6.20 -6.96
CA PHE A 187 1.58 5.25 -7.96
C PHE A 187 2.34 5.91 -9.12
N ARG A 188 2.10 7.20 -9.42
CA ARG A 188 2.85 7.94 -10.45
C ARG A 188 4.31 8.13 -10.09
N LYS A 189 4.65 8.10 -8.79
CA LYS A 189 6.01 8.25 -8.28
C LYS A 189 6.70 6.91 -8.03
N LEU A 190 5.99 5.79 -8.11
CA LEU A 190 6.63 4.48 -7.97
C LEU A 190 7.40 4.15 -9.25
N PRO A 191 8.72 3.87 -9.16
CA PRO A 191 9.51 3.50 -10.32
C PRO A 191 9.12 2.10 -10.82
N LEU A 192 9.14 1.89 -12.13
CA LEU A 192 9.05 0.56 -12.73
C LEU A 192 10.40 -0.15 -12.62
N THR A 193 10.38 -1.48 -12.74
CA THR A 193 11.62 -2.29 -12.69
C THR A 193 12.62 -1.84 -13.75
N SER A 194 12.14 -1.52 -14.96
CA SER A 194 12.96 -1.00 -16.04
C SER A 194 13.60 0.37 -15.74
N GLU A 195 12.93 1.21 -14.96
CA GLU A 195 13.41 2.53 -14.54
C GLU A 195 14.52 2.42 -13.47
N LEU A 196 14.43 1.42 -12.57
CA LEU A 196 15.44 1.18 -11.53
C LEU A 196 16.80 0.76 -12.09
N HIS A 197 16.81 0.04 -13.22
CA HIS A 197 18.06 -0.39 -13.88
C HIS A 197 18.79 0.76 -14.58
N GLN A 198 18.10 1.86 -14.88
CA GLN A 198 18.71 3.04 -15.52
C GLN A 198 19.37 3.99 -14.49
N ILE A 199 19.04 3.88 -13.22
CA ILE A 199 19.57 4.75 -12.16
C ILE A 199 20.93 4.25 -11.64
N LYS A 200 21.24 2.95 -11.76
CA LYS A 200 22.50 2.35 -11.26
C LYS A 200 23.80 2.63 -12.05
N PRO A 201 23.82 2.87 -13.37
CA PRO A 201 25.11 3.07 -14.08
C PRO A 201 25.83 4.37 -13.75
N GLY A 202 25.14 5.39 -13.21
CA GLY A 202 25.73 6.70 -12.94
C GLY A 202 26.47 6.85 -11.61
N LEU A 203 26.32 5.91 -10.67
CA LEU A 203 26.96 5.98 -9.34
C LEU A 203 28.30 5.24 -9.27
N GLU A 204 28.55 4.30 -10.18
CA GLU A 204 29.84 3.57 -10.21
C GLU A 204 30.94 4.36 -10.94
N GLU A 205 30.61 5.28 -11.84
CA GLU A 205 31.61 6.10 -12.55
C GLU A 205 32.18 7.26 -11.70
N ILE A 206 31.48 7.70 -10.65
CA ILE A 206 31.94 8.81 -9.80
C ILE A 206 33.03 8.35 -8.79
N ASN A 207 33.08 7.05 -8.45
CA ASN A 207 34.07 6.53 -7.48
C ASN A 207 35.38 6.03 -8.11
N GLN A 208 35.56 6.08 -9.44
CA GLN A 208 36.81 5.69 -10.10
C GLN A 208 37.69 6.86 -10.55
N GLY A 209 37.26 8.11 -10.28
CA GLY A 209 37.93 9.33 -10.79
C GLY A 209 38.86 10.07 -9.82
N GLU A 210 39.01 9.63 -8.56
CA GLU A 210 39.89 10.34 -7.59
C GLU A 210 40.96 9.44 -6.96
N GLU A 211 41.78 8.81 -7.81
CA GLU A 211 43.12 8.36 -7.44
C GLU A 211 44.14 8.84 -8.48
N VAL A 212 44.40 10.13 -8.51
CA VAL A 212 45.57 10.66 -9.21
C VAL A 212 46.31 11.66 -8.30
N GLY A 213 47.38 11.19 -7.69
CA GLY A 213 48.61 11.94 -7.63
C GLY A 213 48.80 12.96 -6.52
N LEU A 214 49.25 12.48 -5.37
CA LEU A 214 50.18 13.26 -4.52
C LEU A 214 51.53 12.58 -4.53
N HIS A 215 52.36 12.96 -5.49
CA HIS A 215 53.82 12.86 -5.40
C HIS A 215 54.41 14.25 -5.65
N HIS A 216 55.19 14.65 -4.65
CA HIS A 216 56.19 15.68 -4.42
C HIS A 216 55.81 16.81 -3.50
#